data_2b33bfef78b7e45af533f7ae49e79f36
#
_entry.id   2b33bfef78b7e45af533f7ae49e79f36
#
_cell.length_a   1.000
_cell.length_b   1.000
_cell.length_c   1.000
_cell.angle_alpha   90.00
_cell.angle_beta   90.00
_cell.angle_gamma   90.00
#
_symmetry.space_group_name_H-M   'P 1'
#
loop_
_entity.id
_entity.type
_entity.pdbx_description
1 polymer ?
#
loop_
_entity_poly.entity_id
_entity_poly.type
_entity_poly.pdbx_seq_one_letter_code
_entity_poly.pdbx_strand_id
1 'polypeptide(L)'
;MRVVLRTTVSQAPARVMAGFTRELFVALAPPFPKLRLLRFDGCRTGDKVEIELDTVVKRLPWTSLITDDGVRPDGTHFFIDEGQVLPPPLRYWRHHHRIEPGPNGGSVIVDDLEYRTASRLLDGLIYPARWAQFAWRQPIYRRWFG
;
A
#
# COMPACT_ATOMS: atom_id res chain seq x y z
N MET A 1 13.39 -4.38 6.86
CA MET A 1 13.45 -4.87 5.45
C MET A 1 12.66 -3.92 4.58
N ARG A 2 13.07 -3.71 3.34
CA ARG A 2 12.41 -2.75 2.43
C ARG A 2 12.06 -3.42 1.10
N VAL A 3 10.85 -3.17 0.60
CA VAL A 3 10.38 -3.61 -0.72
C VAL A 3 9.99 -2.37 -1.51
N VAL A 4 10.51 -2.23 -2.71
CA VAL A 4 10.15 -1.12 -3.62
C VAL A 4 9.73 -1.68 -4.96
N LEU A 5 8.51 -1.34 -5.39
CA LEU A 5 7.97 -1.72 -6.70
C LEU A 5 7.50 -0.47 -7.44
N ARG A 6 7.68 -0.46 -8.75
CA ARG A 6 7.34 0.67 -9.63
C ARG A 6 6.40 0.19 -10.73
N THR A 7 5.30 0.89 -10.93
CA THR A 7 4.31 0.57 -11.96
C THR A 7 4.00 1.80 -12.79
N THR A 8 4.29 1.75 -14.08
CA THR A 8 3.94 2.83 -15.02
C THR A 8 2.49 2.69 -15.46
N VAL A 9 1.77 3.82 -15.45
CA VAL A 9 0.37 3.94 -15.88
C VAL A 9 0.20 5.21 -16.73
N SER A 10 -0.88 5.28 -17.53
CA SER A 10 -1.07 6.37 -18.50
C SER A 10 -1.71 7.63 -17.91
N GLN A 11 -2.43 7.53 -16.81
CA GLN A 11 -3.09 8.69 -16.20
C GLN A 11 -2.10 9.57 -15.44
N ALA A 12 -2.38 10.89 -15.44
CA ALA A 12 -1.57 11.89 -14.74
C ALA A 12 -1.60 11.70 -13.21
N PRO A 13 -0.56 12.15 -12.49
CA PRO A 13 -0.43 11.91 -11.03
C PRO A 13 -1.63 12.35 -10.20
N ALA A 14 -2.21 13.51 -10.49
CA ALA A 14 -3.38 14.00 -9.75
C ALA A 14 -4.61 13.11 -9.94
N ARG A 15 -4.81 12.56 -11.15
CA ARG A 15 -5.91 11.63 -11.43
C ARG A 15 -5.68 10.27 -10.77
N VAL A 16 -4.46 9.78 -10.81
CA VAL A 16 -4.09 8.54 -10.13
C VAL A 16 -4.33 8.69 -8.63
N MET A 17 -3.87 9.80 -8.02
CA MET A 17 -4.09 10.06 -6.59
C MET A 17 -5.57 10.13 -6.24
N ALA A 18 -6.39 10.80 -7.04
CA ALA A 18 -7.84 10.84 -6.84
C ALA A 18 -8.52 9.46 -6.96
N GLY A 19 -7.88 8.52 -7.65
CA GLY A 19 -8.34 7.15 -7.80
C GLY A 19 -7.97 6.21 -6.64
N PHE A 20 -7.20 6.65 -5.65
CA PHE A 20 -6.91 5.87 -4.43
C PHE A 20 -8.11 5.88 -3.49
N THR A 21 -9.14 5.18 -3.90
CA THR A 21 -10.43 5.07 -3.25
C THR A 21 -10.57 3.76 -2.48
N ARG A 22 -11.66 3.63 -1.73
CA ARG A 22 -12.07 2.38 -1.07
C ARG A 22 -12.10 1.22 -2.07
N GLU A 23 -12.68 1.44 -3.24
CA GLU A 23 -12.85 0.43 -4.29
C GLU A 23 -11.50 -0.07 -4.81
N LEU A 24 -10.58 0.85 -5.07
CA LEU A 24 -9.21 0.46 -5.45
C LEU A 24 -8.53 -0.32 -4.33
N PHE A 25 -8.64 0.15 -3.09
CA PHE A 25 -8.04 -0.54 -1.93
C PHE A 25 -8.48 -2.00 -1.84
N VAL A 26 -9.78 -2.26 -2.01
CA VAL A 26 -10.34 -3.63 -2.02
C VAL A 26 -9.81 -4.42 -3.22
N ALA A 27 -9.74 -3.80 -4.40
CA ALA A 27 -9.24 -4.44 -5.62
C ALA A 27 -7.76 -4.83 -5.53
N LEU A 28 -6.95 -4.09 -4.77
CA LEU A 28 -5.52 -4.35 -4.56
C LEU A 28 -5.25 -5.49 -3.57
N ALA A 29 -6.27 -5.97 -2.85
CA ALA A 29 -6.10 -7.05 -1.90
C ALA A 29 -5.71 -8.36 -2.62
N PRO A 30 -4.69 -9.09 -2.14
CA PRO A 30 -4.35 -10.39 -2.67
C PRO A 30 -5.46 -11.41 -2.34
N PRO A 31 -5.53 -12.54 -3.07
CA PRO A 31 -6.56 -13.54 -2.84
C PRO A 31 -6.46 -14.20 -1.46
N PHE A 32 -5.27 -14.22 -0.87
CA PHE A 32 -5.02 -14.76 0.47
C PHE A 32 -3.90 -13.98 1.19
N PRO A 33 -4.04 -13.69 2.50
CA PRO A 33 -5.25 -13.88 3.32
C PRO A 33 -6.39 -12.97 2.85
N LYS A 34 -7.65 -13.41 3.03
CA LYS A 34 -8.81 -12.63 2.63
C LYS A 34 -8.90 -11.37 3.49
N LEU A 35 -9.04 -10.23 2.84
CA LEU A 35 -9.14 -8.94 3.50
C LEU A 35 -10.60 -8.52 3.65
N ARG A 36 -10.99 -8.15 4.87
CA ARG A 36 -12.26 -7.48 5.16
C ARG A 36 -11.97 -6.02 5.52
N LEU A 37 -12.52 -5.11 4.74
CA LEU A 37 -12.37 -3.68 5.02
C LEU A 37 -13.46 -3.23 5.98
N LEU A 38 -13.06 -2.78 7.18
CA LEU A 38 -13.95 -2.30 8.23
C LEU A 38 -14.12 -0.78 8.18
N ARG A 39 -13.03 -0.07 7.89
CA ARG A 39 -13.01 1.39 7.84
C ARG A 39 -12.02 1.88 6.78
N PHE A 40 -12.43 2.87 6.02
CA PHE A 40 -11.57 3.56 5.07
C PHE A 40 -11.95 5.04 5.04
N ASP A 41 -11.17 5.89 5.71
CA ASP A 41 -11.43 7.33 5.77
C ASP A 41 -10.90 8.06 4.53
N GLY A 42 -9.82 7.57 3.92
CA GLY A 42 -9.15 8.18 2.78
C GLY A 42 -7.64 8.06 2.88
N CYS A 43 -6.93 8.95 2.18
CA CYS A 43 -5.47 8.97 2.10
C CYS A 43 -4.86 10.30 2.59
N ARG A 44 -5.58 11.07 3.40
CA ARG A 44 -5.09 12.33 3.98
C ARG A 44 -4.56 12.11 5.38
N THR A 45 -3.63 12.94 5.80
CA THR A 45 -3.08 12.92 7.16
C THR A 45 -4.18 12.91 8.21
N GLY A 46 -4.13 11.94 9.11
CA GLY A 46 -5.14 11.69 10.14
C GLY A 46 -6.19 10.65 9.77
N ASP A 47 -6.32 10.27 8.49
CA ASP A 47 -7.23 9.22 8.05
C ASP A 47 -6.78 7.86 8.56
N LYS A 48 -7.76 7.00 8.85
CA LYS A 48 -7.52 5.63 9.30
C LYS A 48 -8.08 4.61 8.31
N VAL A 49 -7.37 3.50 8.21
CA VAL A 49 -7.81 2.30 7.49
C VAL A 49 -7.77 1.13 8.47
N GLU A 50 -8.92 0.49 8.66
CA GLU A 50 -9.07 -0.67 9.54
C GLU A 50 -9.51 -1.87 8.73
N ILE A 51 -8.75 -2.96 8.85
CA ILE A 51 -9.03 -4.22 8.17
C ILE A 51 -8.94 -5.40 9.13
N GLU A 52 -9.57 -6.49 8.74
CA GLU A 52 -9.32 -7.82 9.28
C GLU A 52 -8.77 -8.71 8.19
N LEU A 53 -7.70 -9.42 8.52
CA LEU A 53 -7.16 -10.48 7.67
C LEU A 53 -7.75 -11.81 8.12
N ASP A 54 -8.51 -12.42 7.23
CA ASP A 54 -9.16 -13.71 7.49
C ASP A 54 -8.22 -14.85 7.08
N THR A 55 -7.56 -15.42 8.07
CA THR A 55 -6.72 -16.59 7.89
C THR A 55 -7.57 -17.86 8.12
N VAL A 56 -7.02 -19.04 7.74
CA VAL A 56 -7.73 -20.31 7.95
C VAL A 56 -8.08 -20.56 9.43
N VAL A 57 -7.27 -20.02 10.36
CA VAL A 57 -7.38 -20.31 11.79
C VAL A 57 -8.08 -19.20 12.57
N LYS A 58 -7.80 -17.94 12.22
CA LYS A 58 -8.33 -16.78 12.96
C LYS A 58 -8.34 -15.52 12.13
N ARG A 59 -9.10 -14.52 12.60
CA ARG A 59 -9.11 -13.16 12.08
C ARG A 59 -8.08 -12.33 12.81
N LEU A 60 -7.28 -11.58 12.05
CA LEU A 60 -6.20 -10.74 12.56
C LEU A 60 -6.51 -9.27 12.26
N PRO A 61 -6.60 -8.41 13.28
CA PRO A 61 -6.84 -6.99 13.08
C PRO A 61 -5.61 -6.29 12.53
N TRP A 62 -5.85 -5.28 11.70
CA TRP A 62 -4.83 -4.36 11.20
C TRP A 62 -5.40 -2.96 11.13
N THR A 63 -4.73 -2.00 11.76
CA THR A 63 -5.08 -0.58 11.68
C THR A 63 -3.89 0.20 11.18
N SER A 64 -4.09 0.99 10.13
CA SER A 64 -3.12 1.95 9.62
C SER A 64 -3.61 3.37 9.85
N LEU A 65 -2.68 4.28 10.12
CA LEU A 65 -2.89 5.71 10.18
C LEU A 65 -2.13 6.37 9.03
N ILE A 66 -2.79 7.27 8.30
CA ILE A 66 -2.10 8.14 7.34
C ILE A 66 -1.38 9.23 8.13
N THR A 67 -0.05 9.17 8.13
CA THR A 67 0.80 10.05 8.95
C THR A 67 1.27 11.28 8.19
N ASP A 68 1.28 11.24 6.86
CA ASP A 68 1.65 12.38 6.00
C ASP A 68 1.05 12.22 4.60
N ASP A 69 0.75 13.33 3.94
CA ASP A 69 0.32 13.38 2.55
C ASP A 69 0.66 14.74 1.93
N GLY A 70 0.71 14.79 0.62
CA GLY A 70 0.94 16.06 -0.06
C GLY A 70 1.38 15.93 -1.51
N VAL A 71 1.81 17.05 -2.05
CA VAL A 71 2.37 17.17 -3.40
C VAL A 71 3.73 17.85 -3.30
N ARG A 72 4.77 17.22 -3.84
CA ARG A 72 6.11 17.77 -3.89
C ARG A 72 6.26 18.78 -5.03
N PRO A 73 7.31 19.66 -4.98
CA PRO A 73 7.56 20.63 -6.05
C PRO A 73 7.75 20.01 -7.46
N ASP A 74 8.22 18.76 -7.54
CA ASP A 74 8.38 18.02 -8.80
C ASP A 74 7.08 17.44 -9.36
N GLY A 75 5.95 17.65 -8.68
CA GLY A 75 4.64 17.11 -9.07
C GLY A 75 4.34 15.72 -8.52
N THR A 76 5.21 15.14 -7.71
CA THR A 76 4.96 13.85 -7.04
C THR A 76 3.89 13.99 -5.98
N HIS A 77 2.79 13.28 -6.14
CA HIS A 77 1.78 13.11 -5.09
C HIS A 77 2.20 11.96 -4.18
N PHE A 78 1.94 12.07 -2.88
CA PHE A 78 2.28 11.00 -1.95
C PHE A 78 1.35 10.95 -0.74
N PHE A 79 1.31 9.80 -0.11
CA PHE A 79 0.82 9.61 1.26
C PHE A 79 1.58 8.47 1.92
N ILE A 80 1.63 8.50 3.25
CA ILE A 80 2.34 7.52 4.07
C ILE A 80 1.35 6.89 5.01
N ASP A 81 1.22 5.56 4.98
CA ASP A 81 0.49 4.83 5.99
C ASP A 81 1.45 4.11 6.94
N GLU A 82 1.16 4.20 8.23
CA GLU A 82 1.91 3.53 9.28
C GLU A 82 1.00 2.63 10.10
N GLY A 83 1.45 1.39 10.33
CA GLY A 83 0.71 0.43 11.11
C GLY A 83 0.63 0.82 12.58
N GLN A 84 -0.58 0.93 13.13
CA GLN A 84 -0.86 1.19 14.54
C GLN A 84 -1.16 -0.11 15.29
N VAL A 85 -1.94 -0.98 14.66
CA VAL A 85 -2.21 -2.34 15.11
C VAL A 85 -1.78 -3.27 13.99
N LEU A 86 -0.89 -4.19 14.28
CA LEU A 86 -0.30 -5.10 13.29
C LEU A 86 -0.48 -6.56 13.69
N PRO A 87 -0.81 -7.44 12.74
CA PRO A 87 -0.85 -8.87 13.00
C PRO A 87 0.56 -9.43 13.20
N PRO A 88 0.74 -10.40 14.12
CA PRO A 88 2.01 -11.09 14.23
C PRO A 88 2.42 -11.74 12.89
N PRO A 89 3.71 -11.79 12.56
CA PRO A 89 4.89 -11.40 13.35
C PRO A 89 5.32 -9.93 13.16
N LEU A 90 4.54 -9.11 12.45
CA LEU A 90 4.88 -7.71 12.17
C LEU A 90 4.92 -6.89 13.47
N ARG A 91 5.95 -6.04 13.59
CA ARG A 91 6.13 -5.07 14.69
C ARG A 91 6.27 -3.64 14.19
N TYR A 92 6.56 -3.47 12.91
CA TYR A 92 6.67 -2.17 12.24
C TYR A 92 6.20 -2.29 10.81
N TRP A 93 5.48 -1.28 10.35
CA TRP A 93 5.00 -1.15 8.99
C TRP A 93 4.92 0.32 8.64
N ARG A 94 5.58 0.70 7.56
CA ARG A 94 5.48 2.01 6.95
C ARG A 94 5.44 1.86 5.44
N HIS A 95 4.36 2.27 4.84
CA HIS A 95 4.17 2.20 3.41
C HIS A 95 4.09 3.61 2.84
N HIS A 96 5.07 4.01 2.09
CA HIS A 96 5.13 5.28 1.40
C HIS A 96 4.65 5.09 -0.04
N HIS A 97 3.43 5.52 -0.31
CA HIS A 97 2.87 5.56 -1.64
C HIS A 97 3.33 6.84 -2.33
N ARG A 98 4.00 6.72 -3.47
CA ARG A 98 4.35 7.87 -4.32
C ARG A 98 3.77 7.68 -5.72
N ILE A 99 3.30 8.77 -6.28
CA ILE A 99 2.79 8.85 -7.63
C ILE A 99 3.62 9.91 -8.32
N GLU A 100 4.68 9.47 -8.97
CA GLU A 100 5.67 10.32 -9.63
C GLU A 100 5.21 10.65 -11.05
N PRO A 101 5.50 11.86 -11.59
CA PRO A 101 5.32 12.13 -13.01
C PRO A 101 6.08 11.10 -13.86
N GLY A 102 5.37 10.55 -14.83
CA GLY A 102 5.89 9.52 -15.72
C GLY A 102 5.94 9.94 -17.18
N PRO A 103 6.28 9.02 -18.09
CA PRO A 103 6.37 9.29 -19.53
C PRO A 103 5.02 9.75 -20.11
N ASN A 104 5.08 10.62 -21.13
CA ASN A 104 3.90 11.04 -21.92
C ASN A 104 2.75 11.62 -21.08
N GLY A 105 3.06 12.30 -19.98
CA GLY A 105 2.06 12.84 -19.07
C GLY A 105 1.38 11.84 -18.16
N GLY A 106 1.85 10.59 -18.15
CA GLY A 106 1.41 9.53 -17.25
C GLY A 106 2.07 9.59 -15.88
N SER A 107 2.03 8.48 -15.16
CA SER A 107 2.56 8.36 -13.81
C SER A 107 3.37 7.09 -13.61
N VAL A 108 4.25 7.13 -12.61
CA VAL A 108 4.88 5.95 -12.03
C VAL A 108 4.40 5.82 -10.59
N ILE A 109 3.60 4.79 -10.32
CA ILE A 109 3.18 4.45 -8.97
C ILE A 109 4.33 3.69 -8.31
N VAL A 110 4.79 4.19 -7.16
CA VAL A 110 5.87 3.59 -6.39
C VAL A 110 5.32 3.13 -5.05
N ASP A 111 5.27 1.83 -4.86
CA ASP A 111 5.02 1.21 -3.56
C ASP A 111 6.36 1.01 -2.85
N ASP A 112 6.60 1.76 -1.79
CA ASP A 112 7.84 1.75 -1.02
C ASP A 112 7.51 1.35 0.43
N LEU A 113 7.67 0.06 0.69
CA LEU A 113 7.32 -0.57 1.96
C LEU A 113 8.54 -0.80 2.82
N GLU A 114 8.48 -0.36 4.06
CA GLU A 114 9.40 -0.75 5.12
C GLU A 114 8.66 -1.54 6.21
N TYR A 115 9.19 -2.70 6.58
CA TYR A 115 8.62 -3.52 7.65
C TYR A 115 9.70 -4.16 8.52
N ARG A 116 9.33 -4.52 9.74
CA ARG A 116 10.16 -5.26 10.70
C ARG A 116 9.31 -6.26 11.48
N THR A 117 9.97 -7.35 11.83
CA THR A 117 9.45 -8.35 12.76
C THR A 117 10.31 -8.39 14.04
N ALA A 118 10.26 -9.48 14.79
CA ALA A 118 11.10 -9.68 15.98
C ALA A 118 12.58 -9.90 15.64
N SER A 119 12.92 -10.30 14.42
CA SER A 119 14.31 -10.57 14.03
C SER A 119 14.55 -10.35 12.54
N ARG A 120 15.79 -9.99 12.19
CA ARG A 120 16.20 -9.83 10.77
C ARG A 120 16.12 -11.13 9.96
N LEU A 121 16.30 -12.27 10.62
CA LEU A 121 16.14 -13.56 9.95
C LEU A 121 14.68 -13.76 9.51
N LEU A 122 13.73 -13.47 10.39
CA LEU A 122 12.32 -13.57 10.08
C LEU A 122 11.90 -12.53 9.04
N ASP A 123 12.46 -11.30 9.09
CA ASP A 123 12.24 -10.29 8.03
C ASP A 123 12.61 -10.83 6.66
N GLY A 124 13.77 -11.50 6.56
CA GLY A 124 14.23 -12.13 5.32
C GLY A 124 13.37 -13.30 4.88
N LEU A 125 12.89 -14.13 5.81
CA LEU A 125 12.02 -15.27 5.50
C LEU A 125 10.67 -14.86 4.92
N ILE A 126 10.09 -13.75 5.40
CA ILE A 126 8.80 -13.26 4.90
C ILE A 126 8.93 -12.31 3.69
N TYR A 127 10.14 -11.91 3.33
CA TYR A 127 10.39 -10.98 2.22
C TYR A 127 9.76 -11.43 0.89
N PRO A 128 9.91 -12.70 0.43
CA PRO A 128 9.29 -13.13 -0.82
C PRO A 128 7.76 -12.98 -0.83
N ALA A 129 7.11 -13.26 0.30
CA ALA A 129 5.67 -13.09 0.45
C ALA A 129 5.26 -11.61 0.40
N ARG A 130 6.04 -10.71 1.02
CA ARG A 130 5.80 -9.27 0.94
C ARG A 130 6.00 -8.75 -0.47
N TRP A 131 7.07 -9.15 -1.13
CA TRP A 131 7.31 -8.80 -2.53
C TRP A 131 6.16 -9.25 -3.44
N ALA A 132 5.74 -10.50 -3.32
CA ALA A 132 4.64 -11.07 -4.12
C ALA A 132 3.32 -10.33 -3.89
N GLN A 133 3.02 -9.95 -2.64
CA GLN A 133 1.83 -9.17 -2.28
C GLN A 133 1.79 -7.83 -3.02
N PHE A 134 2.92 -7.14 -3.14
CA PHE A 134 2.99 -5.86 -3.83
C PHE A 134 3.12 -6.03 -5.35
N ALA A 135 3.79 -7.07 -5.84
CA ALA A 135 3.82 -7.40 -7.26
C ALA A 135 2.42 -7.73 -7.81
N TRP A 136 1.54 -8.33 -6.99
CA TRP A 136 0.13 -8.56 -7.30
C TRP A 136 -0.63 -7.29 -7.68
N ARG A 137 -0.25 -6.14 -7.12
CA ARG A 137 -0.89 -4.85 -7.38
C ARG A 137 -0.61 -4.27 -8.76
N GLN A 138 0.54 -4.61 -9.36
CA GLN A 138 0.98 -3.99 -10.63
C GLN A 138 -0.01 -4.18 -11.79
N PRO A 139 -0.50 -5.40 -12.10
CA PRO A 139 -1.49 -5.55 -13.17
C PRO A 139 -2.83 -4.89 -12.83
N ILE A 140 -3.17 -4.75 -11.56
CA ILE A 140 -4.39 -4.07 -11.11
C ILE A 140 -4.26 -2.56 -11.36
N TYR A 141 -3.15 -1.94 -10.98
CA TYR A 141 -2.88 -0.54 -11.27
C TYR A 141 -2.95 -0.24 -12.78
N ARG A 142 -2.37 -1.10 -13.61
CA ARG A 142 -2.42 -0.92 -15.06
C ARG A 142 -3.83 -1.02 -15.63
N ARG A 143 -4.66 -1.90 -15.11
CA ARG A 143 -6.08 -1.99 -15.52
C ARG A 143 -6.91 -0.81 -15.03
N TRP A 144 -6.57 -0.26 -13.86
CA TRP A 144 -7.33 0.81 -13.22
C TRP A 144 -6.99 2.19 -13.78
N PHE A 145 -5.72 2.41 -14.04
CA PHE A 145 -5.18 3.71 -14.45
C PHE A 145 -4.60 3.76 -15.88
N GLY A 146 -4.71 2.69 -16.60
CA GLY A 146 -4.24 2.61 -17.99
C GLY A 146 -2.80 2.15 -18.17
#